data_9f25c73a920ab83c7827608ef82e4904
#
_entry.id   9f25c73a920ab83c7827608ef82e4904
#
_cell.length_a   1.000
_cell.length_b   1.000
_cell.length_c   1.000
_cell.angle_alpha   90.00
_cell.angle_beta   90.00
_cell.angle_gamma   90.00
#
_symmetry.space_group_name_H-M   'P 1'
#
loop_
_entity.id
_entity.type
_entity.pdbx_description
1 polymer ?
#
loop_
_entity_poly.entity_id
_entity_poly.type
_entity_poly.pdbx_seq_one_letter_code
_entity_poly.pdbx_strand_id
1 'polypeptide(L)'
;MPRRPARALLVLALLAGLAACGGGEDSQKVDGPVAAGVTPGATLTGTLGGPDKPDAFEIGLTDASGATVTTLPAGDYKIVVNDRSRIHNWVLSGDGVDAATDVSGTGEMTFEVTLKAGEYTYVCDPHPSMNGSLTVT
;
A
#
# COMPACT_ATOMS: atom_id res chain seq x y z
N MET A 1 17.84 -65.21 40.74
CA MET A 1 16.52 -64.52 40.45
C MET A 1 16.79 -63.26 39.68
N PRO A 2 16.50 -63.25 38.40
CA PRO A 2 16.77 -62.01 37.57
C PRO A 2 15.59 -61.06 37.60
N ARG A 3 15.89 -59.74 37.85
CA ARG A 3 14.96 -58.65 37.77
C ARG A 3 14.78 -58.23 36.30
N ARG A 4 13.53 -58.16 35.85
CA ARG A 4 13.15 -57.70 34.53
C ARG A 4 13.16 -56.17 34.51
N PRO A 5 13.66 -55.51 33.45
CA PRO A 5 13.52 -54.08 33.27
C PRO A 5 12.15 -53.72 32.66
N ALA A 6 11.56 -52.65 33.18
CA ALA A 6 10.32 -52.06 32.71
C ALA A 6 10.54 -51.41 31.32
N ARG A 7 9.66 -51.73 30.38
CA ARG A 7 9.58 -51.09 29.07
C ARG A 7 8.81 -49.76 29.22
N ALA A 8 9.49 -48.65 29.01
CA ALA A 8 8.86 -47.36 28.83
C ALA A 8 8.25 -47.28 27.41
N LEU A 9 6.95 -47.12 27.35
CA LEU A 9 6.21 -46.84 26.13
C LEU A 9 6.34 -45.35 25.81
N LEU A 10 7.03 -45.05 24.71
CA LEU A 10 7.10 -43.72 24.16
C LEU A 10 5.83 -43.48 23.31
N VAL A 11 4.94 -42.66 23.82
CA VAL A 11 3.75 -42.20 23.05
C VAL A 11 4.18 -41.04 22.16
N LEU A 12 4.28 -41.30 20.86
CA LEU A 12 4.53 -40.29 19.84
C LEU A 12 3.21 -39.64 19.47
N ALA A 13 2.96 -38.45 19.98
CA ALA A 13 1.80 -37.63 19.57
C ALA A 13 2.10 -36.99 18.22
N LEU A 14 1.46 -37.47 17.15
CA LEU A 14 1.39 -36.79 15.87
C LEU A 14 0.42 -35.60 15.99
N LEU A 15 0.93 -34.39 15.99
CA LEU A 15 0.16 -33.19 15.75
C LEU A 15 0.00 -33.00 14.24
N ALA A 16 -1.17 -33.36 13.72
CA ALA A 16 -1.58 -33.03 12.36
C ALA A 16 -1.93 -31.53 12.31
N GLY A 17 -1.05 -30.73 11.76
CA GLY A 17 -1.33 -29.33 11.42
C GLY A 17 -2.29 -29.25 10.24
N LEU A 18 -3.50 -28.78 10.46
CA LEU A 18 -4.40 -28.38 9.37
C LEU A 18 -3.84 -27.09 8.75
N ALA A 19 -3.26 -27.19 7.57
CA ALA A 19 -3.03 -26.03 6.70
C ALA A 19 -4.38 -25.61 6.11
N ALA A 20 -4.99 -24.57 6.67
CA ALA A 20 -6.12 -23.89 6.05
C ALA A 20 -5.57 -23.04 4.89
N CYS A 21 -5.70 -23.51 3.66
CA CYS A 21 -5.61 -22.68 2.46
C CYS A 21 -6.85 -21.79 2.42
N GLY A 22 -6.75 -20.59 2.99
CA GLY A 22 -7.68 -19.52 2.72
C GLY A 22 -7.31 -18.88 1.39
N GLY A 23 -8.04 -19.16 0.32
CA GLY A 23 -7.98 -18.38 -0.91
C GLY A 23 -8.53 -16.99 -0.64
N GLY A 24 -7.66 -16.01 -0.52
CA GLY A 24 -8.00 -14.58 -0.51
C GLY A 24 -7.73 -14.02 -1.89
N GLU A 25 -8.75 -13.40 -2.46
CA GLU A 25 -8.68 -12.66 -3.70
C GLU A 25 -7.55 -11.66 -3.68
N ASP A 26 -6.74 -11.69 -4.74
CA ASP A 26 -5.62 -10.79 -4.99
C ASP A 26 -6.07 -9.32 -5.11
N SER A 27 -6.16 -8.65 -3.97
CA SER A 27 -5.97 -7.21 -3.97
C SER A 27 -4.46 -6.99 -4.14
N GLN A 28 -4.05 -6.43 -5.25
CA GLN A 28 -2.67 -6.06 -5.56
C GLN A 28 -2.19 -4.98 -4.58
N LYS A 29 -1.99 -5.38 -3.33
CA LYS A 29 -1.36 -4.55 -2.33
C LYS A 29 0.13 -4.64 -2.58
N VAL A 30 0.75 -3.54 -2.90
CA VAL A 30 2.21 -3.47 -3.02
C VAL A 30 2.78 -3.70 -1.61
N ASP A 31 3.24 -4.92 -1.32
CA ASP A 31 3.89 -5.28 -0.06
C ASP A 31 5.33 -4.70 -0.04
N GLY A 32 5.41 -3.37 0.03
CA GLY A 32 6.64 -2.65 0.28
C GLY A 32 6.79 -2.26 1.75
N PRO A 33 7.98 -1.81 2.17
CA PRO A 33 8.16 -1.28 3.52
C PRO A 33 7.19 -0.12 3.76
N VAL A 34 6.54 -0.12 4.94
CA VAL A 34 5.64 0.98 5.33
C VAL A 34 6.46 2.15 5.85
N ALA A 35 6.17 3.34 5.37
CA ALA A 35 6.83 4.56 5.80
C ALA A 35 6.60 4.81 7.29
N ALA A 36 7.66 5.17 8.00
CA ALA A 36 7.60 5.53 9.43
C ALA A 36 8.13 6.95 9.62
N GLY A 37 7.39 7.75 10.42
CA GLY A 37 7.89 9.06 10.84
C GLY A 37 7.82 10.16 9.78
N VAL A 38 6.95 10.05 8.80
CA VAL A 38 6.64 11.15 7.88
C VAL A 38 5.97 12.28 8.67
N THR A 39 6.45 13.50 8.52
CA THR A 39 5.96 14.69 9.23
C THR A 39 5.36 15.70 8.26
N PRO A 40 4.47 16.61 8.74
CA PRO A 40 3.98 17.71 7.93
C PRO A 40 5.11 18.51 7.29
N GLY A 41 4.90 18.98 6.06
CA GLY A 41 5.91 19.63 5.22
C GLY A 41 6.70 18.67 4.33
N ALA A 42 6.56 17.36 4.52
CA ALA A 42 7.26 16.37 3.69
C ALA A 42 6.73 16.38 2.24
N THR A 43 7.60 15.97 1.33
CA THR A 43 7.22 15.64 -0.05
C THR A 43 6.95 14.15 -0.16
N LEU A 44 5.81 13.80 -0.70
CA LEU A 44 5.36 12.45 -1.01
C LEU A 44 5.38 12.23 -2.52
N THR A 45 5.43 10.99 -2.94
CA THR A 45 5.36 10.63 -4.36
C THR A 45 4.13 9.77 -4.63
N GLY A 46 3.23 10.28 -5.46
CA GLY A 46 2.18 9.47 -6.08
C GLY A 46 2.77 8.66 -7.23
N THR A 47 2.53 7.37 -7.26
CA THR A 47 3.08 6.47 -8.28
C THR A 47 1.98 5.85 -9.13
N LEU A 48 2.26 5.71 -10.42
CA LEU A 48 1.44 5.05 -11.42
C LEU A 48 2.30 4.09 -12.23
N GLY A 49 1.84 2.85 -12.38
CA GLY A 49 2.58 1.80 -13.06
C GLY A 49 3.95 1.52 -12.45
N GLY A 50 4.69 0.63 -13.09
CA GLY A 50 6.06 0.29 -12.71
C GLY A 50 7.11 1.15 -13.42
N PRO A 51 8.39 1.12 -12.97
CA PRO A 51 9.48 1.92 -13.55
C PRO A 51 9.67 1.73 -15.05
N ASP A 52 9.55 0.48 -15.52
CA ASP A 52 9.72 0.10 -16.93
C ASP A 52 8.40 -0.29 -17.61
N LYS A 53 7.28 -0.18 -16.89
CA LYS A 53 5.93 -0.54 -17.35
C LYS A 53 4.93 0.52 -16.90
N PRO A 54 4.90 1.70 -17.57
CA PRO A 54 4.03 2.80 -17.16
C PRO A 54 2.54 2.43 -17.14
N ASP A 55 2.13 1.50 -18.01
CA ASP A 55 0.74 1.04 -18.11
C ASP A 55 0.44 -0.20 -17.23
N ALA A 56 1.32 -0.58 -16.30
CA ALA A 56 1.01 -1.62 -15.32
C ALA A 56 -0.09 -1.12 -14.35
N PHE A 57 -0.98 -2.03 -13.95
CA PHE A 57 -2.10 -1.72 -13.04
C PHE A 57 -1.63 -1.61 -11.59
N GLU A 58 -0.74 -0.66 -11.35
CA GLU A 58 -0.14 -0.36 -10.04
C GLU A 58 -0.34 1.10 -9.71
N ILE A 59 -0.70 1.39 -8.46
CA ILE A 59 -0.85 2.74 -7.94
C ILE A 59 -0.33 2.80 -6.50
N GLY A 60 0.25 3.91 -6.10
CA GLY A 60 0.81 4.04 -4.76
C GLY A 60 0.99 5.47 -4.29
N LEU A 61 1.29 5.58 -2.99
CA LEU A 61 1.76 6.79 -2.35
C LEU A 61 2.97 6.41 -1.49
N THR A 62 4.10 7.03 -1.73
CA THR A 62 5.37 6.71 -1.06
C THR A 62 6.02 7.95 -0.46
N ASP A 63 6.88 7.74 0.53
CA ASP A 63 7.78 8.77 1.04
C ASP A 63 9.04 8.91 0.18
N ALA A 64 9.96 9.79 0.61
CA ALA A 64 11.23 10.04 -0.09
C ALA A 64 12.16 8.82 -0.14
N SER A 65 11.96 7.81 0.71
CA SER A 65 12.72 6.56 0.69
C SER A 65 12.09 5.51 -0.24
N GLY A 66 10.90 5.77 -0.78
CA GLY A 66 10.11 4.82 -1.56
C GLY A 66 9.25 3.88 -0.70
N ALA A 67 9.19 4.09 0.61
CA ALA A 67 8.33 3.32 1.49
C ALA A 67 6.86 3.75 1.35
N THR A 68 5.94 2.78 1.35
CA THR A 68 4.50 3.03 1.21
C THR A 68 3.97 3.84 2.39
N VAL A 69 3.24 4.89 2.11
CA VAL A 69 2.59 5.73 3.11
C VAL A 69 1.15 5.28 3.28
N THR A 70 0.81 4.84 4.49
CA THR A 70 -0.55 4.42 4.87
C THR A 70 -1.14 5.27 5.99
N THR A 71 -0.27 5.98 6.73
CA THR A 71 -0.69 6.84 7.84
C THR A 71 0.17 8.10 7.87
N LEU A 72 -0.45 9.25 8.11
CA LEU A 72 0.21 10.55 8.27
C LEU A 72 -0.39 11.33 9.43
N PRO A 73 0.37 12.18 10.12
CA PRO A 73 -0.21 13.23 10.95
C PRO A 73 -0.93 14.27 10.07
N ALA A 74 -1.96 14.94 10.63
CA ALA A 74 -2.63 16.05 9.94
C ALA A 74 -1.64 17.19 9.67
N GLY A 75 -1.76 17.85 8.52
CA GLY A 75 -0.90 18.95 8.13
C GLY A 75 -0.76 19.15 6.63
N ASP A 76 0.18 20.00 6.26
CA ASP A 76 0.46 20.32 4.86
C ASP A 76 1.48 19.37 4.26
N TYR A 77 1.21 18.93 3.03
CA TYR A 77 2.08 18.03 2.28
C TYR A 77 2.19 18.47 0.82
N LYS A 78 3.31 18.12 0.22
CA LYS A 78 3.52 18.21 -1.21
C LYS A 78 3.48 16.81 -1.80
N ILE A 79 2.63 16.58 -2.79
CA ILE A 79 2.56 15.30 -3.50
C ILE A 79 3.02 15.51 -4.94
N VAL A 80 4.07 14.83 -5.33
CA VAL A 80 4.61 14.86 -6.69
C VAL A 80 4.20 13.57 -7.39
N VAL A 81 3.47 13.69 -8.49
CA VAL A 81 3.08 12.56 -9.34
C VAL A 81 3.82 12.67 -10.67
N ASN A 82 4.62 11.66 -11.01
CA ASN A 82 5.24 11.55 -12.32
C ASN A 82 4.46 10.54 -13.16
N ASP A 83 3.48 11.05 -13.90
CA ASP A 83 2.62 10.24 -14.74
C ASP A 83 3.27 10.01 -16.10
N ARG A 84 3.51 8.76 -16.45
CA ARG A 84 4.06 8.33 -17.74
C ARG A 84 3.08 7.51 -18.57
N SER A 85 1.89 7.26 -18.01
CA SER A 85 0.82 6.51 -18.65
C SER A 85 -0.14 7.45 -19.40
N ARG A 86 -0.79 6.94 -20.42
CA ARG A 86 -1.89 7.62 -21.13
C ARG A 86 -3.23 6.95 -20.89
N ILE A 87 -3.26 5.94 -20.02
CA ILE A 87 -4.45 5.16 -19.71
C ILE A 87 -4.78 5.18 -18.21
N HIS A 88 -3.92 5.77 -17.40
CA HIS A 88 -4.09 5.91 -15.96
C HIS A 88 -4.12 7.38 -15.55
N ASN A 89 -4.71 7.63 -14.38
CA ASN A 89 -4.53 8.88 -13.64
C ASN A 89 -4.33 8.58 -12.16
N TRP A 90 -3.83 9.54 -11.42
CA TRP A 90 -3.68 9.46 -9.98
C TRP A 90 -4.62 10.49 -9.34
N VAL A 91 -5.57 10.01 -8.55
CA VAL A 91 -6.58 10.85 -7.89
C VAL A 91 -6.49 10.63 -6.40
N LEU A 92 -6.34 11.69 -5.61
CA LEU A 92 -6.48 11.67 -4.15
C LEU A 92 -7.75 12.40 -3.76
N SER A 93 -8.61 11.74 -3.00
CA SER A 93 -9.84 12.31 -2.49
C SER A 93 -10.04 12.04 -0.99
N GLY A 94 -10.69 12.98 -0.31
CA GLY A 94 -11.01 12.92 1.12
C GLY A 94 -11.48 14.28 1.61
N ASP A 95 -11.54 14.53 2.91
CA ASP A 95 -12.10 15.73 3.52
C ASP A 95 -11.49 17.03 2.95
N GLY A 96 -12.17 17.59 1.96
CA GLY A 96 -11.78 18.85 1.31
C GLY A 96 -10.61 18.75 0.33
N VAL A 97 -10.14 17.55 0.01
CA VAL A 97 -9.09 17.29 -0.98
C VAL A 97 -9.67 16.55 -2.18
N ASP A 98 -9.36 17.08 -3.37
CA ASP A 98 -9.66 16.50 -4.67
C ASP A 98 -8.52 16.89 -5.62
N ALA A 99 -7.49 16.06 -5.68
CA ALA A 99 -6.29 16.27 -6.48
C ALA A 99 -6.18 15.18 -7.53
N ALA A 100 -6.13 15.53 -8.80
CA ALA A 100 -6.14 14.57 -9.90
C ALA A 100 -5.15 14.93 -11.00
N THR A 101 -4.45 13.93 -11.55
CA THR A 101 -3.78 14.04 -12.86
C THR A 101 -4.78 13.75 -13.98
N ASP A 102 -4.45 14.13 -15.20
CA ASP A 102 -5.29 13.87 -16.39
C ASP A 102 -4.99 12.44 -16.91
N VAL A 103 -6.04 11.66 -17.22
CA VAL A 103 -5.89 10.28 -17.75
C VAL A 103 -5.04 10.22 -19.01
N SER A 104 -5.22 11.16 -19.94
CA SER A 104 -4.46 11.21 -21.19
C SER A 104 -3.17 12.03 -21.10
N GLY A 105 -2.99 12.73 -19.98
CA GLY A 105 -1.82 13.56 -19.71
C GLY A 105 -0.60 12.69 -19.36
N THR A 106 0.58 13.28 -19.55
CA THR A 106 1.83 12.71 -19.06
C THR A 106 2.72 13.84 -18.56
N GLY A 107 3.58 13.53 -17.62
CA GLY A 107 4.52 14.48 -17.04
C GLY A 107 4.45 14.51 -15.53
N GLU A 108 5.19 15.45 -14.95
CA GLU A 108 5.20 15.66 -13.51
C GLU A 108 4.14 16.68 -13.12
N MET A 109 3.34 16.34 -12.13
CA MET A 109 2.37 17.26 -11.51
C MET A 109 2.60 17.29 -10.00
N THR A 110 2.56 18.48 -9.43
CA THR A 110 2.73 18.71 -8.00
C THR A 110 1.44 19.26 -7.41
N PHE A 111 0.99 18.63 -6.33
CA PHE A 111 -0.15 19.06 -5.53
C PHE A 111 0.33 19.51 -4.15
N GLU A 112 -0.07 20.69 -3.72
CA GLU A 112 0.05 21.14 -2.33
C GLU A 112 -1.29 20.90 -1.66
N VAL A 113 -1.31 20.05 -0.63
CA VAL A 113 -2.53 19.61 0.04
C VAL A 113 -2.44 19.81 1.54
N THR A 114 -3.52 20.28 2.15
CA THR A 114 -3.70 20.29 3.60
C THR A 114 -4.58 19.12 3.97
N LEU A 115 -4.00 18.13 4.64
CA LEU A 115 -4.70 16.92 5.08
C LEU A 115 -5.17 17.10 6.52
N LYS A 116 -6.47 16.92 6.74
CA LYS A 116 -7.09 16.88 8.07
C LYS A 116 -7.21 15.44 8.54
N ALA A 117 -7.37 15.24 9.85
CA ALA A 117 -7.61 13.89 10.39
C ALA A 117 -8.85 13.26 9.72
N GLY A 118 -8.69 12.04 9.20
CA GLY A 118 -9.72 11.33 8.45
C GLY A 118 -9.14 10.29 7.50
N GLU A 119 -10.04 9.67 6.74
CA GLU A 119 -9.69 8.67 5.73
C GLU A 119 -9.66 9.34 4.34
N TYR A 120 -8.63 9.00 3.58
CA TYR A 120 -8.43 9.41 2.20
C TYR A 120 -8.23 8.18 1.34
N THR A 121 -8.61 8.30 0.07
CA THR A 121 -8.34 7.26 -0.92
C THR A 121 -7.60 7.84 -2.10
N TYR A 122 -6.69 7.06 -2.68
CA TYR A 122 -6.14 7.36 -3.98
C TYR A 122 -6.50 6.24 -4.95
N VAL A 123 -6.86 6.60 -6.18
CA VAL A 123 -7.45 5.70 -7.16
C VAL A 123 -7.09 6.13 -8.58
N CYS A 124 -7.15 5.20 -9.52
CA CYS A 124 -7.17 5.49 -10.95
C CYS A 124 -8.63 5.43 -11.43
N ASP A 125 -9.18 6.53 -11.94
CA ASP A 125 -10.59 6.60 -12.35
C ASP A 125 -10.98 5.56 -13.41
N PRO A 126 -10.22 5.37 -14.51
CA PRO A 126 -10.56 4.34 -15.49
C PRO A 126 -10.43 2.92 -14.96
N HIS A 127 -9.65 2.71 -13.89
CA HIS A 127 -9.32 1.40 -13.37
C HIS A 127 -9.48 1.34 -11.84
N PRO A 128 -10.72 1.25 -11.32
CA PRO A 128 -10.99 1.32 -9.88
C PRO A 128 -10.33 0.23 -9.02
N SER A 129 -9.84 -0.86 -9.63
CA SER A 129 -9.03 -1.87 -8.94
C SER A 129 -7.63 -1.34 -8.54
N MET A 130 -7.16 -0.27 -9.20
CA MET A 130 -5.96 0.46 -8.81
C MET A 130 -6.34 1.49 -7.75
N ASN A 131 -6.22 1.13 -6.49
CA ASN A 131 -6.57 2.01 -5.37
C ASN A 131 -5.73 1.72 -4.13
N GLY A 132 -5.70 2.69 -3.24
CA GLY A 132 -5.15 2.56 -1.90
C GLY A 132 -5.79 3.55 -0.95
N SER A 133 -5.50 3.40 0.34
CA SER A 133 -6.04 4.22 1.41
C SER A 133 -4.93 4.87 2.23
N LEU A 134 -5.24 6.03 2.78
CA LEU A 134 -4.39 6.81 3.65
C LEU A 134 -5.21 7.25 4.87
N THR A 135 -4.77 6.90 6.05
CA THR A 135 -5.35 7.40 7.32
C THR A 135 -4.55 8.61 7.80
N VAL A 136 -5.21 9.71 8.06
CA VAL A 136 -4.61 10.93 8.65
C VAL A 136 -5.08 11.07 10.09
N THR A 137 -4.14 11.28 11.03
CA THR A 137 -4.39 11.34 12.48
C THR A 137 -4.06 12.70 13.09
#